data_248c210cf5040238ac218537194cdf88
#
_entry.id   248c210cf5040238ac218537194cdf88
#
_cell.length_a   1.000
_cell.length_b   1.000
_cell.length_c   1.000
_cell.angle_alpha   90.00
_cell.angle_beta   90.00
_cell.angle_gamma   90.00
#
_symmetry.space_group_name_H-M   'P 1'
#
loop_
_entity.id
_entity.type
_entity.pdbx_description
1 polymer ?
#
loop_
_entity_poly.entity_id
_entity_poly.type
_entity_poly.pdbx_seq_one_letter_code
_entity_poly.pdbx_strand_id
1 'polypeptide(L)'
;ATTLPFPIIGPTETEHRPWGSFTTLEEGPGYKIKRIEVNPGHRLSLQMHHHRSEHWIVLSGTAKVTCGEKIEVLEANQSTYVPQCSAHRLENPGVIQLVIIEVQNGEYLGEDDIIRFQDDYSRG
;
A
#
# COMPACT_ATOMS: atom_id res chain seq x y z
N ALA A 1 -10.34 -16.13 -29.14
CA ALA A 1 -9.89 -15.35 -27.99
C ALA A 1 -9.79 -16.23 -26.76
N THR A 2 -8.76 -16.04 -25.97
CA THR A 2 -8.57 -16.78 -24.73
C THR A 2 -9.34 -16.13 -23.62
N THR A 3 -10.20 -16.90 -22.95
CA THR A 3 -10.92 -16.41 -21.77
C THR A 3 -10.04 -16.62 -20.53
N LEU A 4 -9.79 -15.57 -19.76
CA LEU A 4 -9.07 -15.68 -18.52
C LEU A 4 -9.92 -16.42 -17.49
N PRO A 5 -9.32 -17.25 -16.62
CA PRO A 5 -10.06 -17.98 -15.58
C PRO A 5 -10.73 -17.04 -14.58
N PHE A 6 -10.21 -15.81 -14.40
CA PHE A 6 -10.78 -14.79 -13.55
C PHE A 6 -10.84 -13.48 -14.32
N PRO A 7 -11.90 -12.70 -14.18
CA PRO A 7 -11.95 -11.38 -14.78
C PRO A 7 -10.90 -10.47 -14.16
N ILE A 8 -10.25 -9.65 -14.98
CA ILE A 8 -9.40 -8.57 -14.50
C ILE A 8 -10.31 -7.38 -14.26
N ILE A 9 -10.27 -6.86 -13.04
CA ILE A 9 -11.06 -5.70 -12.63
C ILE A 9 -10.19 -4.47 -12.83
N GLY A 10 -10.71 -3.50 -13.59
CA GLY A 10 -10.04 -2.22 -13.81
C GLY A 10 -10.27 -1.24 -12.67
N PRO A 11 -10.01 0.06 -12.90
CA PRO A 11 -10.05 1.07 -11.84
C PRO A 11 -11.39 1.10 -11.10
N THR A 12 -11.31 1.19 -9.77
CA THR A 12 -12.47 1.35 -8.89
C THR A 12 -12.58 2.81 -8.43
N GLU A 13 -13.62 3.11 -7.68
CA GLU A 13 -13.74 4.43 -7.07
C GLU A 13 -12.64 4.64 -6.04
N THR A 14 -12.22 5.90 -5.89
CA THR A 14 -11.25 6.29 -4.88
C THR A 14 -11.86 6.20 -3.49
N GLU A 15 -11.18 5.55 -2.58
CA GLU A 15 -11.58 5.46 -1.18
C GLU A 15 -10.78 6.46 -0.37
N HIS A 16 -11.48 7.29 0.40
CA HIS A 16 -10.86 8.32 1.23
C HIS A 16 -10.64 7.80 2.64
N ARG A 17 -9.51 8.21 3.21
CA ARG A 17 -9.10 7.85 4.58
C ARG A 17 -8.56 9.10 5.27
N PRO A 18 -8.47 9.11 6.61
CA PRO A 18 -7.94 10.28 7.33
C PRO A 18 -6.55 10.70 6.88
N TRP A 19 -5.72 9.78 6.43
CA TRP A 19 -4.35 10.05 5.98
C TRP A 19 -4.25 10.39 4.49
N GLY A 20 -5.29 10.21 3.71
CA GLY A 20 -5.27 10.44 2.26
C GLY A 20 -6.29 9.61 1.52
N SER A 21 -5.87 8.89 0.51
CA SER A 21 -6.79 8.08 -0.29
C SER A 21 -6.08 6.92 -0.99
N PHE A 22 -6.86 5.96 -1.47
CA PHE A 22 -6.34 4.96 -2.39
C PHE A 22 -7.36 4.59 -3.45
N THR A 23 -6.86 4.15 -4.59
CA THR A 23 -7.66 3.70 -5.72
C THR A 23 -7.10 2.36 -6.19
N THR A 24 -7.95 1.34 -6.29
CA THR A 24 -7.54 0.09 -6.91
C THR A 24 -7.53 0.29 -8.41
N LEU A 25 -6.36 0.15 -9.03
CA LEU A 25 -6.18 0.35 -10.46
C LEU A 25 -6.48 -0.92 -11.25
N GLU A 26 -6.10 -2.06 -10.70
CA GLU A 26 -6.31 -3.35 -11.35
C GLU A 26 -6.26 -4.47 -10.32
N GLU A 27 -7.08 -5.48 -10.51
CA GLU A 27 -7.09 -6.67 -9.68
C GLU A 27 -7.28 -7.90 -10.57
N GLY A 28 -6.43 -8.88 -10.41
CA GLY A 28 -6.48 -10.12 -11.15
C GLY A 28 -6.10 -11.31 -10.26
N PRO A 29 -5.88 -12.49 -10.87
CA PRO A 29 -5.53 -13.68 -10.10
C PRO A 29 -4.20 -13.50 -9.36
N GLY A 30 -4.25 -13.52 -8.04
CA GLY A 30 -3.07 -13.46 -7.18
C GLY A 30 -2.39 -12.10 -7.11
N TYR A 31 -3.01 -11.03 -7.63
CA TYR A 31 -2.42 -9.69 -7.53
C TYR A 31 -3.48 -8.59 -7.46
N LYS A 32 -3.06 -7.46 -6.91
CA LYS A 32 -3.83 -6.22 -6.87
C LYS A 32 -2.87 -5.04 -6.96
N ILE A 33 -3.22 -4.04 -7.76
CA ILE A 33 -2.43 -2.83 -7.94
C ILE A 33 -3.24 -1.64 -7.45
N LYS A 34 -2.65 -0.85 -6.54
CA LYS A 34 -3.29 0.35 -5.98
C LYS A 34 -2.42 1.57 -6.21
N ARG A 35 -3.07 2.71 -6.40
CA ARG A 35 -2.42 4.01 -6.24
C ARG A 35 -2.81 4.54 -4.87
N ILE A 36 -1.82 4.88 -4.06
CA ILE A 36 -2.00 5.41 -2.71
C ILE A 36 -1.48 6.84 -2.68
N GLU A 37 -2.29 7.75 -2.13
CA GLU A 37 -1.91 9.15 -1.94
C GLU A 37 -1.95 9.44 -0.45
N VAL A 38 -0.84 9.92 0.09
CA VAL A 38 -0.71 10.23 1.52
C VAL A 38 -0.50 11.73 1.68
N ASN A 39 -1.34 12.35 2.48
CA ASN A 39 -1.26 13.79 2.75
C ASN A 39 0.03 14.13 3.51
N PRO A 40 0.58 15.34 3.30
CA PRO A 40 1.78 15.76 4.03
C PRO A 40 1.62 15.60 5.54
N GLY A 41 2.63 15.01 6.18
CA GLY A 41 2.65 14.80 7.62
C GLY A 41 1.77 13.67 8.15
N HIS A 42 1.11 12.92 7.28
CA HIS A 42 0.27 11.79 7.66
C HIS A 42 0.96 10.46 7.43
N ARG A 43 0.45 9.42 8.07
CA ARG A 43 0.96 8.06 7.94
C ARG A 43 -0.17 7.04 8.08
N LEU A 44 0.02 5.88 7.50
CA LEU A 44 -0.88 4.75 7.66
C LEU A 44 -0.59 4.07 9.01
N SER A 45 -1.44 3.12 9.40
CA SER A 45 -1.19 2.29 10.57
C SER A 45 0.04 1.41 10.36
N LEU A 46 0.66 0.99 11.45
CA LEU A 46 1.67 -0.06 11.40
C LEU A 46 0.93 -1.39 11.20
N GLN A 47 1.21 -2.10 10.13
CA GLN A 47 0.44 -3.24 9.64
C GLN A 47 1.30 -4.46 9.36
N MET A 48 0.66 -5.63 9.35
CA MET A 48 1.25 -6.87 8.90
C MET A 48 0.22 -7.67 8.12
N HIS A 49 0.67 -8.41 7.11
CA HIS A 49 -0.16 -9.33 6.33
C HIS A 49 0.47 -10.72 6.33
N HIS A 50 -0.35 -11.76 6.47
CA HIS A 50 0.14 -13.12 6.49
C HIS A 50 0.17 -13.78 5.11
N HIS A 51 -0.65 -13.33 4.17
CA HIS A 51 -0.91 -14.05 2.92
C HIS A 51 -0.49 -13.29 1.69
N ARG A 52 0.14 -12.11 1.84
CA ARG A 52 0.61 -11.33 0.71
C ARG A 52 1.91 -10.61 0.99
N SER A 53 2.65 -10.34 -0.07
CA SER A 53 3.77 -9.41 -0.07
C SER A 53 3.40 -8.19 -0.91
N GLU A 54 4.17 -7.12 -0.80
CA GLU A 54 3.89 -5.88 -1.50
C GLU A 54 5.17 -5.28 -2.06
N HIS A 55 5.05 -4.60 -3.21
CA HIS A 55 6.07 -3.71 -3.74
C HIS A 55 5.50 -2.30 -3.75
N TRP A 56 6.28 -1.35 -3.26
CA TRP A 56 5.90 0.06 -3.22
C TRP A 56 6.86 0.87 -4.08
N ILE A 57 6.32 1.61 -5.05
CA ILE A 57 7.09 2.43 -5.97
C ILE A 57 6.65 3.87 -5.78
N VAL A 58 7.59 4.77 -5.43
CA VAL A 58 7.28 6.18 -5.25
C VAL A 58 7.20 6.85 -6.61
N LEU A 59 6.07 7.49 -6.89
CA LEU A 59 5.90 8.29 -8.10
C LEU A 59 6.21 9.75 -7.87
N SER A 60 5.82 10.28 -6.71
CA SER A 60 5.95 11.71 -6.39
C SER A 60 6.01 11.87 -4.88
N GLY A 61 6.81 12.81 -4.43
CA GLY A 61 6.99 13.08 -3.00
C GLY A 61 8.06 12.22 -2.38
N THR A 62 8.07 12.18 -1.04
CA THR A 62 9.06 11.46 -0.25
C THR A 62 8.32 10.48 0.66
N ALA A 63 8.74 9.23 0.67
CA ALA A 63 8.17 8.19 1.52
C ALA A 63 9.14 7.78 2.61
N LYS A 64 8.67 7.72 3.85
CA LYS A 64 9.38 7.05 4.93
C LYS A 64 8.73 5.69 5.14
N VAL A 65 9.51 4.63 4.94
CA VAL A 65 9.02 3.25 5.03
C VAL A 65 9.69 2.56 6.20
N THR A 66 8.86 2.06 7.11
CA THR A 66 9.32 1.22 8.21
C THR A 66 8.94 -0.21 7.86
N CYS A 67 9.90 -1.14 7.90
CA CYS A 67 9.66 -2.56 7.68
C CYS A 67 10.50 -3.35 8.68
N GLY A 68 9.82 -3.92 9.68
CA GLY A 68 10.49 -4.49 10.83
C GLY A 68 11.31 -3.43 11.56
N GLU A 69 12.60 -3.67 11.72
CA GLU A 69 13.52 -2.70 12.33
C GLU A 69 14.16 -1.75 11.31
N LYS A 70 13.94 -1.98 10.02
CA LYS A 70 14.54 -1.20 8.95
C LYS A 70 13.70 0.02 8.64
N ILE A 71 14.32 1.18 8.52
CA ILE A 71 13.70 2.43 8.10
C ILE A 71 14.42 2.93 6.85
N GLU A 72 13.64 3.18 5.80
CA GLU A 72 14.14 3.73 4.55
C GLU A 72 13.41 5.03 4.20
N VAL A 73 14.12 5.96 3.57
CA VAL A 73 13.53 7.15 2.96
C VAL A 73 13.66 7.00 1.46
N LEU A 74 12.54 7.03 0.75
CA LEU A 74 12.49 6.81 -0.69
C LEU A 74 12.02 8.09 -1.39
N GLU A 75 12.70 8.43 -2.47
CA GLU A 75 12.34 9.52 -3.36
C GLU A 75 11.68 8.99 -4.63
N ALA A 76 11.21 9.88 -5.50
CA ALA A 76 10.57 9.48 -6.75
C ALA A 76 11.43 8.50 -7.55
N ASN A 77 10.79 7.49 -8.12
CA ASN A 77 11.37 6.37 -8.88
C ASN A 77 12.10 5.32 -8.04
N GLN A 78 12.15 5.48 -6.72
CA GLN A 78 12.70 4.46 -5.83
C GLN A 78 11.57 3.54 -5.36
N SER A 79 11.93 2.32 -4.98
CA SER A 79 10.97 1.30 -4.59
C SER A 79 11.51 0.43 -3.47
N THR A 80 10.61 -0.28 -2.80
CA THR A 80 10.97 -1.23 -1.77
C THR A 80 10.03 -2.44 -1.82
N TYR A 81 10.52 -3.57 -1.31
CA TYR A 81 9.74 -4.80 -1.18
C TYR A 81 9.35 -5.02 0.28
N VAL A 82 8.08 -5.31 0.52
CA VAL A 82 7.53 -5.61 1.84
C VAL A 82 7.14 -7.08 1.87
N PRO A 83 7.92 -7.94 2.53
CA PRO A 83 7.63 -9.38 2.58
C PRO A 83 6.41 -9.68 3.46
N GLN A 84 5.87 -10.89 3.28
CA GLN A 84 4.82 -11.42 4.17
C GLN A 84 5.31 -11.43 5.61
N CYS A 85 4.38 -11.28 6.55
CA CYS A 85 4.63 -11.39 8.00
C CYS A 85 5.62 -10.34 8.54
N SER A 86 5.86 -9.27 7.81
CA SER A 86 6.70 -8.16 8.29
C SER A 86 5.84 -6.97 8.65
N ALA A 87 6.02 -6.43 9.86
CA ALA A 87 5.35 -5.19 10.26
C ALA A 87 5.89 -4.03 9.42
N HIS A 88 5.00 -3.24 8.84
CA HIS A 88 5.39 -2.16 7.95
C HIS A 88 4.48 -0.95 8.10
N ARG A 89 5.02 0.22 7.77
CA ARG A 89 4.29 1.49 7.81
C ARG A 89 4.80 2.42 6.72
N LEU A 90 3.86 3.09 6.07
CA LEU A 90 4.13 4.13 5.08
C LEU A 90 3.82 5.49 5.69
N GLU A 91 4.76 6.43 5.58
CA GLU A 91 4.62 7.78 6.10
C GLU A 91 5.01 8.80 5.03
N ASN A 92 4.34 9.94 5.04
CA ASN A 92 4.72 11.10 4.24
C ASN A 92 5.37 12.15 5.17
N PRO A 93 6.70 12.20 5.25
CA PRO A 93 7.39 13.19 6.09
C PRO A 93 7.54 14.55 5.41
N GLY A 94 7.12 14.67 4.15
CA GLY A 94 7.34 15.86 3.35
C GLY A 94 6.22 16.88 3.43
N VAL A 95 6.29 17.85 2.53
CA VAL A 95 5.34 18.97 2.47
C VAL A 95 4.42 18.92 1.25
N ILE A 96 4.63 17.95 0.36
CA ILE A 96 3.76 17.71 -0.79
C ILE A 96 3.10 16.35 -0.67
N GLN A 97 2.07 16.12 -1.48
CA GLN A 97 1.38 14.83 -1.54
C GLN A 97 2.35 13.73 -1.94
N LEU A 98 2.35 12.64 -1.19
CA LEU A 98 3.08 11.43 -1.56
C LEU A 98 2.17 10.56 -2.41
N VAL A 99 2.67 10.12 -3.56
CA VAL A 99 1.94 9.21 -4.45
C VAL A 99 2.79 7.97 -4.66
N ILE A 100 2.24 6.82 -4.34
CA ILE A 100 2.91 5.54 -4.59
C ILE A 100 2.01 4.59 -5.36
N ILE A 101 2.65 3.66 -6.08
CA ILE A 101 1.98 2.49 -6.64
C ILE A 101 2.35 1.30 -5.76
N GLU A 102 1.33 0.59 -5.30
CA GLU A 102 1.48 -0.62 -4.51
C GLU A 102 1.04 -1.83 -5.35
N VAL A 103 1.92 -2.81 -5.47
CA VAL A 103 1.60 -4.08 -6.11
C VAL A 103 1.54 -5.15 -5.03
N GLN A 104 0.37 -5.72 -4.82
CA GLN A 104 0.14 -6.81 -3.87
C GLN A 104 0.16 -8.14 -4.61
N ASN A 105 0.90 -9.11 -4.09
CA ASN A 105 0.96 -10.47 -4.61
C ASN A 105 0.71 -11.46 -3.47
N GLY A 106 -0.17 -12.42 -3.69
CA GLY A 106 -0.41 -13.44 -2.67
C GLY A 106 -1.62 -14.31 -2.96
N GLU A 107 -1.79 -15.29 -2.11
CA GLU A 107 -2.90 -16.24 -2.20
C GLU A 107 -4.22 -15.60 -1.78
N TYR A 108 -4.17 -14.64 -0.88
CA TYR A 108 -5.34 -13.98 -0.36
C TYR A 108 -5.07 -12.47 -0.20
N LEU A 109 -5.89 -11.66 -0.83
CA LEU A 109 -5.73 -10.20 -0.88
C LEU A 109 -6.83 -9.45 -0.13
N GLY A 110 -7.63 -10.16 0.68
CA GLY A 110 -8.69 -9.53 1.46
C GLY A 110 -8.18 -8.61 2.56
N GLU A 111 -8.89 -7.54 2.84
CA GLU A 111 -8.49 -6.56 3.85
C GLU A 111 -8.55 -7.12 5.28
N ASP A 112 -9.25 -8.22 5.50
CA ASP A 112 -9.28 -8.91 6.80
C ASP A 112 -7.99 -9.66 7.12
N ASP A 113 -7.02 -9.74 6.18
CA ASP A 113 -5.67 -10.25 6.44
C ASP A 113 -4.78 -9.21 7.13
N ILE A 114 -5.27 -7.98 7.33
CA ILE A 114 -4.49 -6.92 7.95
C ILE A 114 -4.53 -7.04 9.47
N ILE A 115 -3.34 -7.05 10.09
CA ILE A 115 -3.17 -6.88 11.53
C ILE A 115 -2.61 -5.49 11.75
N ARG A 116 -3.31 -4.66 12.51
CA ARG A 116 -2.89 -3.28 12.81
C ARG A 116 -2.34 -3.22 14.23
N PHE A 117 -1.10 -2.73 14.35
CA PHE A 117 -0.42 -2.59 15.65
C PHE A 117 -0.57 -1.19 16.24
N GLN A 118 -0.51 -0.17 15.40
CA GLN A 118 -0.62 1.22 15.78
C GLN A 118 -1.41 1.95 14.70
N ASP A 119 -2.42 2.70 15.10
CA ASP A 119 -3.25 3.49 14.18
C ASP A 119 -3.56 4.84 14.84
N ASP A 120 -3.02 5.92 14.27
CA ASP A 120 -3.19 7.28 14.76
C ASP A 120 -4.64 7.75 14.71
N TYR A 121 -5.50 7.07 13.96
CA TYR A 121 -6.87 7.50 13.68
C TYR A 121 -7.92 6.70 14.44
N SER A 122 -7.51 5.86 15.37
CA SER A 122 -8.42 5.12 16.29
C SER A 122 -9.52 4.35 15.55
N ARG A 123 -9.17 3.60 14.54
CA ARG A 123 -10.17 2.78 13.84
C ARG A 123 -10.65 1.64 14.73
N GLY A 124 -11.93 1.59 14.90
CA GLY A 124 -12.59 0.56 15.67
C GLY A 124 -12.56 -0.82 15.05
#